data_c97e4b338fd1a727df90fa8b61c7a18d
#
_entry.id   c97e4b338fd1a727df90fa8b61c7a18d
#
_cell.length_a   1.000
_cell.length_b   1.000
_cell.length_c   1.000
_cell.angle_alpha   90.00
_cell.angle_beta   90.00
_cell.angle_gamma   90.00
#
_symmetry.space_group_name_H-M   'P 1'
#
loop_
_entity.id
_entity.type
_entity.pdbx_description
1 polymer ?
#
loop_
_entity_poly.entity_id
_entity_poly.type
_entity_poly.pdbx_seq_one_letter_code
_entity_poly.pdbx_strand_id
1 'polypeptide(L)'
;MSRVGKKPISIPSGVTITIGDSEVEVKGPKGTLKTPIPSGVTFKQEEDTLVAERSGNDVAAFHGLARALANNAVVGVTEGFKKDMDIVGVGYKADVQGKKIVFALGYSHPIEYNLPEGIEAKAERIGTKTSINQYQTTITLSGIDKQKLGQVAAELNRLRKPDAYKGKGVRYADKYYRLKPGKTGK
;
A
#
# COMPACT_ATOMS: atom_id res chain seq x y z
N MET A 1 -16.55 -21.93 -7.04
CA MET A 1 -16.89 -20.64 -7.66
C MET A 1 -16.30 -19.50 -6.84
N SER A 2 -15.65 -18.50 -7.47
CA SER A 2 -15.09 -17.35 -6.74
C SER A 2 -16.22 -16.39 -6.32
N ARG A 3 -16.46 -16.24 -5.01
CA ARG A 3 -17.43 -15.26 -4.49
C ARG A 3 -16.98 -13.82 -4.75
N VAL A 4 -15.67 -13.59 -4.80
CA VAL A 4 -15.08 -12.26 -5.03
C VAL A 4 -15.24 -11.83 -6.48
N GLY A 5 -14.99 -12.71 -7.46
CA GLY A 5 -15.07 -12.38 -8.88
C GLY A 5 -16.46 -11.98 -9.35
N LYS A 6 -17.50 -12.57 -8.77
CA LYS A 6 -18.91 -12.27 -9.13
C LYS A 6 -19.46 -10.94 -8.58
N LYS A 7 -18.77 -10.34 -7.61
CA LYS A 7 -19.25 -9.11 -6.99
C LYS A 7 -19.02 -7.93 -7.94
N PRO A 8 -20.07 -7.20 -8.37
CA PRO A 8 -19.91 -6.04 -9.23
C PRO A 8 -19.04 -4.97 -8.56
N ILE A 9 -18.39 -4.16 -9.36
CA ILE A 9 -17.60 -3.00 -8.93
C ILE A 9 -18.43 -1.76 -9.26
N SER A 10 -18.80 -1.00 -8.24
CA SER A 10 -19.47 0.29 -8.40
C SER A 10 -18.49 1.32 -8.98
N ILE A 11 -18.90 2.04 -9.98
CA ILE A 11 -18.15 3.12 -10.63
C ILE A 11 -18.65 4.44 -10.02
N PRO A 12 -17.85 5.11 -9.20
CA PRO A 12 -18.27 6.40 -8.62
C PRO A 12 -18.29 7.50 -9.69
N SER A 13 -19.08 8.53 -9.44
CA SER A 13 -19.16 9.69 -10.32
C SER A 13 -17.78 10.35 -10.49
N GLY A 14 -17.42 10.64 -11.76
CA GLY A 14 -16.11 11.22 -12.10
C GLY A 14 -15.02 10.20 -12.41
N VAL A 15 -15.34 8.90 -12.45
CA VAL A 15 -14.44 7.85 -12.93
C VAL A 15 -14.86 7.40 -14.31
N THR A 16 -13.91 7.36 -15.25
CA THR A 16 -14.10 6.83 -16.61
C THR A 16 -13.29 5.56 -16.75
N ILE A 17 -13.91 4.51 -17.26
CA ILE A 17 -13.26 3.22 -17.48
C ILE A 17 -13.22 2.94 -18.99
N THR A 18 -12.03 2.64 -19.50
CA THR A 18 -11.81 2.21 -20.88
C THR A 18 -11.33 0.76 -20.86
N ILE A 19 -12.10 -0.13 -21.44
CA ILE A 19 -11.78 -1.56 -21.52
C ILE A 19 -11.07 -1.81 -22.84
N GLY A 20 -9.77 -2.18 -22.77
CA GLY A 20 -8.99 -2.66 -23.90
C GLY A 20 -8.91 -4.19 -23.91
N ASP A 21 -8.21 -4.74 -24.89
CA ASP A 21 -8.08 -6.21 -25.07
C ASP A 21 -7.21 -6.85 -23.97
N SER A 22 -6.18 -6.16 -23.49
CA SER A 22 -5.22 -6.67 -22.50
C SER A 22 -5.18 -5.88 -21.20
N GLU A 23 -5.75 -4.68 -21.19
CA GLU A 23 -5.69 -3.75 -20.05
C GLU A 23 -7.01 -3.03 -19.86
N VAL A 24 -7.36 -2.76 -18.60
CA VAL A 24 -8.40 -1.80 -18.23
C VAL A 24 -7.72 -0.52 -17.79
N GLU A 25 -8.03 0.58 -18.45
CA GLU A 25 -7.62 1.91 -18.05
C GLU A 25 -8.73 2.58 -17.23
N VAL A 26 -8.37 3.01 -16.02
CA VAL A 26 -9.27 3.68 -15.09
C VAL A 26 -8.77 5.09 -14.86
N LYS A 27 -9.55 6.09 -15.27
CA LYS A 27 -9.25 7.52 -15.13
C LYS A 27 -10.18 8.14 -14.09
N GLY A 28 -9.60 8.82 -13.12
CA GLY A 28 -10.35 9.49 -12.04
C GLY A 28 -9.71 10.81 -11.60
N PRO A 29 -10.23 11.43 -10.54
CA PRO A 29 -9.79 12.75 -10.09
C PRO A 29 -8.33 12.81 -9.63
N LYS A 30 -7.78 11.68 -9.15
CA LYS A 30 -6.38 11.61 -8.69
C LYS A 30 -5.37 11.15 -9.73
N GLY A 31 -5.84 10.72 -10.90
CA GLY A 31 -4.97 10.28 -11.98
C GLY A 31 -5.53 9.12 -12.78
N THR A 32 -4.67 8.46 -13.51
CA THR A 32 -5.01 7.33 -14.39
C THR A 32 -4.19 6.12 -14.00
N LEU A 33 -4.83 4.97 -13.89
CA LEU A 33 -4.19 3.68 -13.67
C LEU A 33 -4.55 2.69 -14.78
N LYS A 34 -3.56 1.89 -15.19
CA LYS A 34 -3.75 0.77 -16.09
C LYS A 34 -3.62 -0.53 -15.31
N THR A 35 -4.54 -1.44 -15.57
CA THR A 35 -4.60 -2.73 -14.87
C THR A 35 -4.66 -3.85 -15.91
N PRO A 36 -3.76 -4.84 -15.87
CA PRO A 36 -3.76 -5.93 -16.83
C PRO A 36 -5.00 -6.82 -16.66
N ILE A 37 -5.53 -7.29 -17.78
CA ILE A 37 -6.60 -8.28 -17.84
C ILE A 37 -5.93 -9.64 -18.01
N PRO A 38 -6.04 -10.55 -17.03
CA PRO A 38 -5.56 -11.92 -17.19
C PRO A 38 -6.32 -12.67 -18.29
N SER A 39 -5.64 -13.59 -18.97
CA SER A 39 -6.24 -14.40 -20.02
C SER A 39 -7.48 -15.17 -19.53
N GLY A 40 -8.52 -15.19 -20.36
CA GLY A 40 -9.78 -15.87 -20.04
C GLY A 40 -10.71 -15.09 -19.11
N VAL A 41 -10.44 -13.83 -18.86
CA VAL A 41 -11.32 -12.91 -18.15
C VAL A 41 -11.65 -11.74 -19.07
N THR A 42 -12.91 -11.31 -19.06
CA THR A 42 -13.40 -10.13 -19.78
C THR A 42 -14.15 -9.23 -18.80
N PHE A 43 -14.20 -7.94 -19.11
CA PHE A 43 -14.99 -6.99 -18.35
C PHE A 43 -16.13 -6.47 -19.18
N LYS A 44 -17.31 -6.31 -18.55
CA LYS A 44 -18.47 -5.63 -19.12
C LYS A 44 -18.84 -4.48 -18.21
N GLN A 45 -19.14 -3.34 -18.80
CA GLN A 45 -19.67 -2.19 -18.10
C GLN A 45 -21.19 -2.18 -18.27
N GLU A 46 -21.91 -2.18 -17.17
CA GLU A 46 -23.36 -2.09 -17.09
C GLU A 46 -23.71 -0.82 -16.29
N GLU A 47 -24.17 0.24 -17.00
CA GLU A 47 -24.45 1.55 -16.41
C GLU A 47 -23.34 2.03 -15.47
N ASP A 48 -23.56 2.00 -14.15
CA ASP A 48 -22.63 2.43 -13.10
C ASP A 48 -21.86 1.29 -12.46
N THR A 49 -21.84 0.10 -13.07
CA THR A 49 -21.11 -1.05 -12.54
C THR A 49 -20.20 -1.70 -13.57
N LEU A 50 -19.06 -2.20 -13.09
CA LEU A 50 -18.14 -3.01 -13.87
C LEU A 50 -18.21 -4.46 -13.37
N VAL A 51 -18.51 -5.38 -14.27
CA VAL A 51 -18.63 -6.81 -13.99
C VAL A 51 -17.52 -7.56 -14.70
N ALA A 52 -16.82 -8.43 -13.97
CA ALA A 52 -15.85 -9.34 -14.54
C ALA A 52 -16.53 -10.66 -14.92
N GLU A 53 -16.33 -11.12 -16.13
CA GLU A 53 -16.79 -12.42 -16.64
C GLU A 53 -15.59 -13.33 -16.90
N ARG A 54 -15.81 -14.63 -16.87
CA ARG A 54 -14.78 -15.64 -17.16
C ARG A 54 -15.25 -16.64 -18.21
N SER A 55 -14.33 -17.11 -19.03
CA SER A 55 -14.63 -18.06 -20.10
C SER A 55 -14.85 -19.50 -19.58
N GLY A 56 -14.28 -19.88 -18.42
CA GLY A 56 -14.37 -21.25 -17.91
C GLY A 56 -14.04 -21.35 -16.42
N ASN A 57 -14.12 -22.59 -15.89
CA ASN A 57 -13.79 -22.85 -14.48
C ASN A 57 -12.28 -22.84 -14.21
N ASP A 58 -11.46 -23.12 -15.20
CA ASP A 58 -9.99 -23.18 -15.09
C ASP A 58 -9.38 -21.82 -14.76
N VAL A 59 -10.05 -20.73 -15.17
CA VAL A 59 -9.63 -19.35 -14.91
C VAL A 59 -10.28 -18.73 -13.67
N ALA A 60 -10.86 -19.55 -12.78
CA ALA A 60 -11.54 -19.06 -11.58
C ALA A 60 -10.65 -18.23 -10.64
N ALA A 61 -9.36 -18.55 -10.56
CA ALA A 61 -8.37 -17.78 -9.79
C ALA A 61 -8.15 -16.38 -10.40
N PHE A 62 -7.99 -16.32 -11.72
CA PHE A 62 -7.79 -15.08 -12.46
C PHE A 62 -9.01 -14.17 -12.43
N HIS A 63 -10.22 -14.73 -12.40
CA HIS A 63 -11.47 -13.98 -12.26
C HIS A 63 -11.49 -13.14 -10.97
N GLY A 64 -11.14 -13.73 -9.83
CA GLY A 64 -11.05 -13.01 -8.56
C GLY A 64 -9.91 -11.99 -8.53
N LEU A 65 -8.77 -12.32 -9.14
CA LEU A 65 -7.61 -11.41 -9.26
C LEU A 65 -7.97 -10.19 -10.10
N ALA A 66 -8.48 -10.39 -11.32
CA ALA A 66 -8.83 -9.29 -12.22
C ALA A 66 -9.84 -8.32 -11.58
N ARG A 67 -10.89 -8.87 -10.96
CA ARG A 67 -11.88 -8.08 -10.23
C ARG A 67 -11.24 -7.27 -9.10
N ALA A 68 -10.35 -7.89 -8.31
CA ALA A 68 -9.70 -7.21 -7.20
C ALA A 68 -8.75 -6.10 -7.67
N LEU A 69 -8.01 -6.32 -8.75
CA LEU A 69 -7.12 -5.33 -9.35
C LEU A 69 -7.92 -4.14 -9.91
N ALA A 70 -8.99 -4.39 -10.67
CA ALA A 70 -9.86 -3.35 -11.20
C ALA A 70 -10.51 -2.53 -10.06
N ASN A 71 -11.01 -3.18 -9.01
CA ASN A 71 -11.56 -2.48 -7.85
C ASN A 71 -10.51 -1.63 -7.12
N ASN A 72 -9.28 -2.14 -6.97
CA ASN A 72 -8.20 -1.35 -6.39
C ASN A 72 -7.86 -0.13 -7.27
N ALA A 73 -7.91 -0.26 -8.61
CA ALA A 73 -7.69 0.87 -9.50
C ALA A 73 -8.79 1.93 -9.34
N VAL A 74 -10.07 1.54 -9.29
CA VAL A 74 -11.19 2.47 -9.06
C VAL A 74 -11.02 3.22 -7.73
N VAL A 75 -10.78 2.52 -6.62
CA VAL A 75 -10.54 3.14 -5.30
C VAL A 75 -9.29 4.01 -5.32
N GLY A 76 -8.23 3.57 -6.00
CA GLY A 76 -6.97 4.31 -6.08
C GLY A 76 -7.10 5.66 -6.77
N VAL A 77 -7.84 5.74 -7.89
CA VAL A 77 -8.03 7.00 -8.63
C VAL A 77 -9.06 7.93 -7.99
N THR A 78 -9.91 7.42 -7.08
CA THR A 78 -10.91 8.22 -6.33
C THR A 78 -10.35 8.71 -5.00
N GLU A 79 -10.17 7.79 -4.06
CA GLU A 79 -9.76 8.09 -2.68
C GLU A 79 -8.24 8.09 -2.52
N GLY A 80 -7.55 7.26 -3.30
CA GLY A 80 -6.13 6.93 -3.12
C GLY A 80 -5.91 6.01 -1.93
N PHE A 81 -4.68 5.55 -1.79
CA PHE A 81 -4.26 4.70 -0.68
C PHE A 81 -3.28 5.44 0.22
N LYS A 82 -3.37 5.15 1.51
CA LYS A 82 -2.42 5.63 2.52
C LYS A 82 -1.86 4.45 3.30
N LYS A 83 -0.61 4.56 3.71
CA LYS A 83 0.06 3.58 4.55
C LYS A 83 0.99 4.29 5.53
N ASP A 84 0.75 4.07 6.81
CA ASP A 84 1.51 4.69 7.87
C ASP A 84 2.62 3.75 8.37
N MET A 85 3.82 4.30 8.49
CA MET A 85 5.00 3.60 8.94
C MET A 85 5.57 4.32 10.17
N ASP A 86 5.67 3.63 11.30
CA ASP A 86 6.23 4.17 12.52
C ASP A 86 7.74 3.92 12.60
N ILE A 87 8.48 4.95 12.92
CA ILE A 87 9.92 4.89 13.23
C ILE A 87 10.05 4.80 14.75
N VAL A 88 10.60 3.70 15.22
CA VAL A 88 10.73 3.40 16.66
C VAL A 88 12.18 3.14 17.01
N GLY A 89 12.69 3.84 18.01
CA GLY A 89 14.06 3.68 18.53
C GLY A 89 14.65 5.00 18.96
N VAL A 90 15.39 5.00 20.06
CA VAL A 90 16.11 6.20 20.54
C VAL A 90 17.14 6.63 19.51
N GLY A 91 17.10 7.90 19.10
CA GLY A 91 18.02 8.46 18.12
C GLY A 91 17.67 8.14 16.66
N TYR A 92 16.60 7.37 16.39
CA TYR A 92 16.13 7.14 15.02
C TYR A 92 15.39 8.37 14.51
N LYS A 93 15.63 8.70 13.24
CA LYS A 93 14.98 9.83 12.56
C LYS A 93 14.64 9.43 11.13
N ALA A 94 13.64 10.08 10.60
CA ALA A 94 13.30 9.99 9.19
C ALA A 94 12.79 11.36 8.73
N ASP A 95 13.45 11.93 7.75
CA ASP A 95 13.16 13.24 7.19
C ASP A 95 12.82 13.10 5.71
N VAL A 96 11.71 13.69 5.29
CA VAL A 96 11.28 13.69 3.89
C VAL A 96 11.80 14.95 3.21
N GLN A 97 12.60 14.77 2.16
CA GLN A 97 13.19 15.84 1.36
C GLN A 97 12.74 15.72 -0.11
N GLY A 98 11.57 16.30 -0.41
CA GLY A 98 10.99 16.21 -1.75
C GLY A 98 10.65 14.75 -2.13
N LYS A 99 11.34 14.21 -3.14
CA LYS A 99 11.13 12.83 -3.61
C LYS A 99 12.03 11.79 -2.92
N LYS A 100 12.77 12.16 -1.89
CA LYS A 100 13.59 11.20 -1.13
C LYS A 100 13.30 11.27 0.36
N ILE A 101 13.52 10.15 1.04
CA ILE A 101 13.45 10.03 2.49
C ILE A 101 14.83 9.70 3.00
N VAL A 102 15.31 10.47 3.96
CA VAL A 102 16.60 10.25 4.63
C VAL A 102 16.35 9.63 5.98
N PHE A 103 16.89 8.44 6.19
CA PHE A 103 16.74 7.68 7.42
C PHE A 103 18.03 7.66 8.22
N ALA A 104 17.96 8.01 9.51
CA ALA A 104 18.98 7.71 10.49
C ALA A 104 18.46 6.59 11.41
N LEU A 105 18.87 5.36 11.15
CA LEU A 105 18.33 4.16 11.83
C LEU A 105 19.38 3.46 12.69
N GLY A 106 20.39 4.21 13.19
CA GLY A 106 21.46 3.66 14.03
C GLY A 106 22.52 2.87 13.26
N TYR A 107 22.68 3.16 11.98
CA TYR A 107 23.83 2.77 11.17
C TYR A 107 24.88 3.89 11.18
N SER A 108 26.09 3.58 10.74
CA SER A 108 27.20 4.56 10.68
C SER A 108 26.96 5.71 9.69
N HIS A 109 26.08 5.51 8.71
CA HIS A 109 25.69 6.51 7.70
C HIS A 109 24.17 6.57 7.56
N PRO A 110 23.61 7.72 7.15
CA PRO A 110 22.21 7.81 6.82
C PRO A 110 21.89 6.99 5.56
N ILE A 111 20.68 6.47 5.50
CA ILE A 111 20.18 5.72 4.33
C ILE A 111 19.24 6.65 3.57
N GLU A 112 19.53 6.89 2.30
CA GLU A 112 18.65 7.62 1.41
C GLU A 112 17.79 6.64 0.62
N TYR A 113 16.48 6.87 0.62
CA TYR A 113 15.51 6.11 -0.16
C TYR A 113 14.79 7.04 -1.12
N ASN A 114 14.91 6.78 -2.43
CA ASN A 114 14.23 7.54 -3.45
C ASN A 114 12.82 6.98 -3.67
N LEU A 115 11.81 7.86 -3.57
CA LEU A 115 10.43 7.49 -3.81
C LEU A 115 10.18 7.30 -5.30
N PRO A 116 9.54 6.20 -5.72
CA PRO A 116 9.13 6.00 -7.10
C PRO A 116 8.02 6.98 -7.49
N GLU A 117 7.84 7.18 -8.79
CA GLU A 117 6.79 8.04 -9.32
C GLU A 117 5.39 7.58 -8.92
N GLY A 118 4.55 8.55 -8.54
CA GLY A 118 3.19 8.31 -8.09
C GLY A 118 3.05 7.98 -6.60
N ILE A 119 4.15 8.02 -5.84
CA ILE A 119 4.15 7.88 -4.37
C ILE A 119 4.65 9.18 -3.73
N GLU A 120 3.91 9.65 -2.77
CA GLU A 120 4.28 10.78 -1.91
C GLU A 120 4.49 10.30 -0.48
N ALA A 121 5.39 10.96 0.23
CA ALA A 121 5.62 10.71 1.65
C ALA A 121 5.54 12.01 2.44
N LYS A 122 5.01 11.91 3.66
CA LYS A 122 5.04 12.98 4.65
C LYS A 122 5.54 12.40 5.96
N ALA A 123 6.50 13.07 6.58
CA ALA A 123 6.98 12.71 7.91
C ALA A 123 6.33 13.66 8.93
N GLU A 124 5.59 13.09 9.86
CA GLU A 124 4.94 13.85 10.92
C GLU A 124 5.33 13.25 12.28
N ARG A 125 5.68 14.12 13.19
CA ARG A 125 5.87 13.72 14.58
C ARG A 125 4.51 13.83 15.28
N ILE A 126 3.72 12.81 15.15
CA ILE A 126 2.45 12.69 15.87
C ILE A 126 2.81 12.38 17.32
N GLY A 127 2.60 13.28 18.25
CA GLY A 127 2.86 13.17 19.69
C GLY A 127 3.28 11.79 20.26
N THR A 128 3.44 11.64 21.53
CA THR A 128 3.81 10.34 22.12
C THR A 128 2.69 9.31 21.96
N LYS A 129 2.92 8.26 21.14
CA LYS A 129 2.04 7.09 21.13
C LYS A 129 2.29 6.28 22.40
N THR A 130 1.45 6.41 23.39
CA THR A 130 1.56 5.74 24.72
C THR A 130 1.70 4.22 24.60
N SER A 131 1.18 3.62 23.55
CA SER A 131 1.27 2.18 23.28
C SER A 131 2.61 1.73 22.69
N ILE A 132 3.50 2.67 22.30
CA ILE A 132 4.75 2.37 21.62
C ILE A 132 5.91 3.05 22.34
N ASN A 133 6.70 2.28 23.07
CA ASN A 133 7.90 2.80 23.71
C ASN A 133 8.90 3.27 22.65
N GLN A 134 9.52 4.46 22.88
CA GLN A 134 10.56 5.02 22.00
C GLN A 134 10.08 5.36 20.57
N TYR A 135 8.79 5.66 20.39
CA TYR A 135 8.26 6.21 19.16
C TYR A 135 8.91 7.56 18.83
N GLN A 136 9.26 7.80 17.57
CA GLN A 136 9.90 9.01 17.10
C GLN A 136 9.06 9.77 16.07
N THR A 137 8.72 9.13 14.97
CA THR A 137 8.09 9.77 13.83
C THR A 137 7.20 8.77 13.10
N THR A 138 6.09 9.22 12.51
CA THR A 138 5.32 8.45 11.54
C THR A 138 5.57 9.00 10.14
N ILE A 139 5.82 8.12 9.20
CA ILE A 139 5.86 8.43 7.78
C ILE A 139 4.54 7.96 7.18
N THR A 140 3.76 8.88 6.66
CA THR A 140 2.55 8.58 5.89
C THR A 140 2.93 8.53 4.41
N LEU A 141 2.82 7.35 3.82
CA LEU A 141 2.95 7.14 2.38
C LEU A 141 1.58 7.28 1.74
N SER A 142 1.48 7.98 0.63
CA SER A 142 0.24 8.12 -0.16
C SER A 142 0.51 7.86 -1.64
N GLY A 143 -0.49 7.27 -2.32
CA GLY A 143 -0.38 6.97 -3.74
C GLY A 143 -1.68 6.41 -4.30
N ILE A 144 -1.78 6.43 -5.62
CA ILE A 144 -2.95 5.90 -6.34
C ILE A 144 -2.84 4.39 -6.57
N ASP A 145 -1.62 3.86 -6.68
CA ASP A 145 -1.35 2.45 -6.94
C ASP A 145 -1.07 1.71 -5.62
N LYS A 146 -1.99 0.84 -5.23
CA LYS A 146 -1.89 0.01 -4.01
C LYS A 146 -0.68 -0.91 -4.02
N GLN A 147 -0.33 -1.47 -5.18
CA GLN A 147 0.78 -2.40 -5.33
C GLN A 147 2.11 -1.68 -5.13
N LYS A 148 2.32 -0.56 -5.83
CA LYS A 148 3.53 0.27 -5.67
C LYS A 148 3.67 0.79 -4.24
N LEU A 149 2.56 1.27 -3.65
CA LEU A 149 2.55 1.74 -2.27
C LEU A 149 2.94 0.64 -1.27
N GLY A 150 2.39 -0.57 -1.47
CA GLY A 150 2.73 -1.73 -0.66
C GLY A 150 4.19 -2.17 -0.81
N GLN A 151 4.74 -2.10 -2.02
CA GLN A 151 6.14 -2.41 -2.31
C GLN A 151 7.07 -1.43 -1.58
N VAL A 152 6.83 -0.11 -1.70
CA VAL A 152 7.59 0.92 -1.00
C VAL A 152 7.55 0.70 0.51
N ALA A 153 6.37 0.49 1.09
CA ALA A 153 6.25 0.22 2.52
C ALA A 153 7.03 -1.02 2.96
N ALA A 154 7.04 -2.09 2.15
CA ALA A 154 7.82 -3.30 2.42
C ALA A 154 9.33 -3.05 2.34
N GLU A 155 9.79 -2.25 1.38
CA GLU A 155 11.19 -1.86 1.24
C GLU A 155 11.66 -1.02 2.43
N LEU A 156 10.87 -0.01 2.84
CA LEU A 156 11.17 0.77 4.04
C LEU A 156 11.25 -0.10 5.29
N ASN A 157 10.34 -1.06 5.46
CA ASN A 157 10.39 -2.01 6.58
C ASN A 157 11.66 -2.87 6.55
N ARG A 158 12.16 -3.23 5.35
CA ARG A 158 13.41 -4.01 5.19
C ARG A 158 14.66 -3.24 5.57
N LEU A 159 14.67 -1.91 5.49
CA LEU A 159 15.83 -1.09 5.88
C LEU A 159 16.26 -1.38 7.33
N ARG A 160 15.28 -1.48 8.23
CA ARG A 160 15.51 -1.96 9.59
C ARG A 160 14.24 -2.60 10.14
N LYS A 161 14.19 -3.94 10.11
CA LYS A 161 13.06 -4.70 10.65
C LYS A 161 12.91 -4.46 12.15
N PRO A 162 11.69 -4.42 12.67
CA PRO A 162 11.42 -4.27 14.09
C PRO A 162 12.07 -5.40 14.91
N ASP A 163 12.78 -5.02 15.97
CA ASP A 163 13.37 -5.96 16.93
C ASP A 163 12.28 -6.67 17.75
N ALA A 164 12.53 -7.94 18.06
CA ALA A 164 11.56 -8.76 18.78
C ALA A 164 11.40 -8.41 20.26
N TYR A 165 12.36 -7.69 20.88
CA TYR A 165 12.35 -7.38 22.31
C TYR A 165 11.86 -5.96 22.62
N LYS A 166 12.34 -4.97 21.88
CA LYS A 166 12.00 -3.55 22.08
C LYS A 166 11.18 -2.96 20.95
N GLY A 167 10.99 -3.69 19.84
CA GLY A 167 10.25 -3.23 18.68
C GLY A 167 10.91 -2.10 17.91
N LYS A 168 12.24 -1.87 18.10
CA LYS A 168 12.99 -0.82 17.40
C LYS A 168 13.14 -1.13 15.93
N GLY A 169 12.87 -0.17 15.08
CA GLY A 169 12.96 -0.31 13.63
C GLY A 169 11.88 0.49 12.91
N VAL A 170 11.75 0.24 11.62
CA VAL A 170 10.68 0.76 10.76
C VAL A 170 9.55 -0.27 10.75
N ARG A 171 8.36 0.11 11.22
CA ARG A 171 7.24 -0.81 11.41
C ARG A 171 5.97 -0.27 10.79
N TYR A 172 5.06 -1.15 10.43
CA TYR A 172 3.71 -0.77 10.03
C TYR A 172 2.93 -0.26 11.24
N ALA A 173 2.24 0.88 11.10
CA ALA A 173 1.46 1.47 12.19
C ALA A 173 0.20 0.65 12.53
N ASP A 174 -0.37 -0.02 11.52
CA ASP A 174 -1.57 -0.85 11.62
C ASP A 174 -1.30 -2.28 12.12
N LYS A 175 0.00 -2.67 12.28
CA LYS A 175 0.36 -4.02 12.71
C LYS A 175 0.73 -4.07 14.18
N TYR A 176 0.11 -4.99 14.91
CA TYR A 176 0.50 -5.31 16.28
C TYR A 176 1.77 -6.16 16.29
N TYR A 177 2.76 -5.75 17.07
CA TYR A 177 4.03 -6.46 17.25
C TYR A 177 4.10 -7.04 18.66
N ARG A 178 3.99 -8.35 18.80
CA ARG A 178 4.17 -9.03 20.09
C ARG A 178 5.64 -9.03 20.44
N LEU A 179 5.99 -8.32 21.51
CA LEU A 179 7.35 -8.26 22.03
C LEU A 179 7.62 -9.47 22.96
N LYS A 180 8.81 -10.01 22.86
CA LYS A 180 9.27 -11.07 23.76
C LYS A 180 9.76 -10.44 25.08
N PRO A 181 9.56 -11.08 26.24
CA PRO A 181 10.21 -10.65 27.48
C PRO A 181 11.72 -10.80 27.34
N GLY A 182 12.45 -9.79 27.81
CA GLY A 182 13.91 -9.86 27.92
C GLY A 182 14.33 -10.79 29.06
N LYS A 183 15.66 -10.90 29.30
CA LYS A 183 16.15 -11.54 30.51
C LYS A 183 15.64 -10.75 31.72
N THR A 184 14.80 -11.36 32.52
CA THR A 184 14.50 -10.86 33.87
C THR A 184 15.76 -11.08 34.70
N GLY A 185 16.54 -10.02 34.89
CA GLY A 185 17.56 -10.05 35.93
C GLY A 185 16.86 -10.28 37.26
N LYS A 186 17.31 -11.26 38.03
CA LYS A 186 17.07 -11.30 39.46
C LYS A 186 17.85 -10.17 40.12
#